data_9ccfa273a729db285ee03cf12206f878
#
_entry.id   9ccfa273a729db285ee03cf12206f878
#
_cell.length_a   1.000
_cell.length_b   1.000
_cell.length_c   1.000
_cell.angle_alpha   90.00
_cell.angle_beta   90.00
_cell.angle_gamma   90.00
#
_symmetry.space_group_name_H-M   'P 1'
#
loop_
_entity.id
_entity.type
_entity.pdbx_description
1 polymer ?
#
loop_
_entity_poly.entity_id
_entity_poly.type
_entity_poly.pdbx_seq_one_letter_code
_entity_poly.pdbx_strand_id
1 'polypeptide(L)'
;NSINSSMRLYYESQGKMQGTSTELKELSQMYISCPTACAQFPFDIYYGPQAWMEKTCNVQRYTVFDSGGHFAAMEKPDVFVKDVKDFFLTQLGLGTRGGGRRVGETSKL
;
A
#
# COMPACT_ATOMS: atom_id res chain seq x y z
N ASN A 1 -19.74 -23.93 -4.87
CA ASN A 1 -18.64 -24.49 -4.05
C ASN A 1 -17.47 -23.52 -3.84
N SER A 2 -17.46 -22.35 -4.48
CA SER A 2 -16.41 -21.35 -4.32
C SER A 2 -16.43 -20.65 -2.94
N ILE A 3 -17.59 -20.50 -2.32
CA ILE A 3 -17.74 -19.87 -1.00
C ILE A 3 -17.02 -20.68 0.08
N ASN A 4 -17.22 -22.00 0.11
CA ASN A 4 -16.55 -22.86 1.08
C ASN A 4 -15.02 -22.84 0.92
N SER A 5 -14.52 -22.80 -0.31
CA SER A 5 -13.08 -22.73 -0.57
C SER A 5 -12.47 -21.41 -0.09
N SER A 6 -13.16 -20.30 -0.33
CA SER A 6 -12.72 -18.99 0.13
C SER A 6 -12.72 -18.87 1.65
N MET A 7 -13.79 -19.29 2.31
CA MET A 7 -13.88 -19.30 3.78
C MET A 7 -12.83 -20.21 4.42
N ARG A 8 -12.56 -21.36 3.80
CA ARG A 8 -11.53 -22.29 4.28
C ARG A 8 -10.13 -21.69 4.17
N LEU A 9 -9.83 -20.95 3.11
CA LEU A 9 -8.55 -20.24 2.96
C LEU A 9 -8.32 -19.28 4.13
N TYR A 10 -9.32 -18.47 4.47
CA TYR A 10 -9.24 -17.53 5.60
C TYR A 10 -9.07 -18.26 6.93
N TYR A 11 -9.86 -19.30 7.17
CA TYR A 11 -9.78 -20.11 8.38
C TYR A 11 -8.40 -20.76 8.57
N GLU A 12 -7.87 -21.39 7.53
CA GLU A 12 -6.57 -22.04 7.58
C GLU A 12 -5.42 -21.02 7.71
N SER A 13 -5.55 -19.85 7.09
CA SER A 13 -4.55 -18.78 7.17
C SER A 13 -4.50 -18.18 8.57
N GLN A 14 -5.65 -17.89 9.18
CA GLN A 14 -5.72 -17.32 10.53
C GLN A 14 -5.23 -18.32 11.59
N GLY A 15 -5.57 -19.60 11.45
CA GLY A 15 -5.11 -20.63 12.36
C GLY A 15 -3.59 -20.83 12.34
N LYS A 16 -2.96 -20.63 11.19
CA LYS A 16 -1.49 -20.67 11.06
C LYS A 16 -0.82 -19.38 11.52
N MET A 17 -1.50 -18.24 11.45
CA MET A 17 -0.96 -16.97 11.95
C MET A 17 -0.92 -16.89 13.48
N GLN A 18 -1.74 -17.67 14.19
CA GLN A 18 -1.67 -17.76 15.66
C GLN A 18 -0.49 -18.62 16.15
N GLY A 19 0.05 -19.49 15.30
CA GLY A 19 1.27 -20.25 15.54
C GLY A 19 2.41 -19.69 14.68
N THR A 20 2.74 -18.42 14.85
CA THR A 20 3.79 -17.75 14.07
C THR A 20 5.10 -18.50 14.18
N SER A 21 5.48 -19.16 13.10
CA SER A 21 6.84 -19.63 12.95
C SER A 21 7.77 -18.43 13.13
N THR A 22 8.89 -18.62 13.79
CA THR A 22 9.93 -17.59 13.99
C THR A 22 10.27 -16.90 12.66
N GLU A 23 10.25 -17.63 11.55
CA GLU A 23 10.48 -17.16 10.19
C GLU A 23 9.50 -16.07 9.73
N LEU A 24 8.18 -16.23 9.98
CA LEU A 24 7.19 -15.22 9.62
C LEU A 24 7.35 -13.94 10.44
N LYS A 25 7.76 -14.07 11.69
CA LYS A 25 8.04 -12.95 12.56
C LYS A 25 9.28 -12.19 12.10
N GLU A 26 10.32 -12.88 11.72
CA GLU A 26 11.53 -12.30 11.15
C GLU A 26 11.24 -11.60 9.83
N LEU A 27 10.51 -12.22 8.91
CA LEU A 27 10.09 -11.62 7.64
C LEU A 27 9.26 -10.33 7.85
N SER A 28 8.39 -10.32 8.84
CA SER A 28 7.57 -9.13 9.15
C SER A 28 8.37 -7.95 9.70
N GLN A 29 9.59 -8.20 10.19
CA GLN A 29 10.50 -7.17 10.72
C GLN A 29 11.55 -6.71 9.70
N MET A 30 11.62 -7.35 8.54
CA MET A 30 12.56 -6.96 7.50
C MET A 30 12.19 -5.63 6.85
N TYR A 31 13.17 -4.74 6.74
CA TYR A 31 13.01 -3.50 5.99
C TYR A 31 13.03 -3.75 4.48
N ILE A 32 12.03 -3.25 3.76
CA ILE A 32 11.92 -3.33 2.31
C ILE A 32 12.72 -2.18 1.69
N SER A 33 13.91 -2.47 1.18
CA SER A 33 14.83 -1.48 0.62
C SER A 33 14.49 -1.01 -0.80
N CYS A 34 13.69 -1.78 -1.55
CA CYS A 34 13.28 -1.37 -2.89
C CYS A 34 12.37 -0.13 -2.84
N PRO A 35 12.41 0.72 -3.89
CA PRO A 35 11.50 1.85 -4.00
C PRO A 35 10.03 1.42 -3.88
N THR A 36 9.32 2.02 -2.96
CA THR A 36 7.94 1.64 -2.62
C THR A 36 7.00 2.83 -2.77
N ALA A 37 5.85 2.59 -3.40
CA ALA A 37 4.73 3.52 -3.37
C ALA A 37 3.66 3.02 -2.40
N CYS A 38 3.13 3.93 -1.59
CA CYS A 38 2.00 3.66 -0.71
C CYS A 38 0.79 4.47 -1.18
N ALA A 39 -0.32 3.80 -1.42
CA ALA A 39 -1.60 4.39 -1.77
C ALA A 39 -2.59 4.20 -0.62
N GLN A 40 -3.11 5.30 -0.09
CA GLN A 40 -4.09 5.27 1.00
C GLN A 40 -5.47 5.62 0.48
N PHE A 41 -6.43 4.75 0.72
CA PHE A 41 -7.83 4.93 0.36
C PHE A 41 -8.68 5.14 1.62
N PRO A 42 -9.64 6.09 1.62
CA PRO A 42 -10.34 6.52 2.84
C PRO A 42 -11.21 5.43 3.47
N PHE A 43 -11.67 4.47 2.69
CA PHE A 43 -12.52 3.37 3.16
C PHE A 43 -11.80 2.02 3.20
N ASP A 44 -10.47 2.05 3.31
CA ASP A 44 -9.70 0.83 3.56
C ASP A 44 -9.83 0.39 5.02
N ILE A 45 -9.58 -0.90 5.27
CA ILE A 45 -9.60 -1.51 6.61
C ILE A 45 -8.50 -0.90 7.50
N TYR A 46 -7.39 -0.50 6.91
CA TYR A 46 -6.25 0.05 7.61
C TYR A 46 -5.81 1.38 7.00
N TYR A 47 -5.68 2.38 7.86
CA TYR A 47 -5.15 3.68 7.51
C TYR A 47 -3.95 4.01 8.41
N GLY A 48 -2.75 3.92 7.85
CA GLY A 48 -1.52 4.15 8.59
C GLY A 48 -0.82 5.46 8.20
N PRO A 49 -0.26 6.20 9.17
CA PRO A 49 0.54 7.38 8.86
C PRO A 49 1.76 7.02 8.00
N GLN A 50 2.15 7.92 7.10
CA GLN A 50 3.34 7.76 6.24
C GLN A 50 4.59 7.39 7.05
N ALA A 51 4.79 8.03 8.21
CA ALA A 51 5.94 7.78 9.08
C ALA A 51 6.04 6.32 9.60
N TRP A 52 4.93 5.58 9.61
CA TRP A 52 4.97 4.16 9.96
C TRP A 52 5.43 3.32 8.77
N MET A 53 4.99 3.68 7.56
CA MET A 53 5.43 3.00 6.34
C MET A 53 6.94 3.19 6.10
N GLU A 54 7.45 4.39 6.36
CA GLU A 54 8.87 4.72 6.23
C GLU A 54 9.78 3.91 7.17
N LYS A 55 9.25 3.40 8.27
CA LYS A 55 9.98 2.50 9.17
C LYS A 55 10.12 1.08 8.61
N THR A 56 9.25 0.68 7.72
CA THR A 56 9.17 -0.68 7.20
C THR A 56 9.63 -0.79 5.75
N CYS A 57 9.55 0.30 4.98
CA CYS A 57 9.93 0.28 3.58
C CYS A 57 10.48 1.64 3.09
N ASN A 58 11.21 1.58 1.98
CA ASN A 58 11.78 2.74 1.29
C ASN A 58 10.68 3.49 0.51
N VAL A 59 9.91 4.31 1.22
CA VAL A 59 8.80 5.06 0.65
C VAL A 59 9.30 6.18 -0.25
N GLN A 60 9.09 6.05 -1.56
CA GLN A 60 9.40 7.07 -2.56
C GLN A 60 8.17 7.89 -2.96
N ARG A 61 6.99 7.34 -2.72
CA ARG A 61 5.72 8.01 -3.00
C ARG A 61 4.69 7.59 -1.96
N TYR A 62 3.96 8.57 -1.46
CA TYR A 62 2.82 8.36 -0.56
C TYR A 62 1.65 9.18 -1.08
N THR A 63 0.58 8.54 -1.50
CA THR A 63 -0.60 9.16 -2.09
C THR A 63 -1.81 8.89 -1.22
N VAL A 64 -2.55 9.94 -0.88
CA VAL A 64 -3.85 9.84 -0.20
C VAL A 64 -4.94 10.17 -1.20
N PHE A 65 -5.90 9.28 -1.36
CA PHE A 65 -7.02 9.43 -2.27
C PHE A 65 -8.29 9.87 -1.52
N ASP A 66 -9.18 10.54 -2.23
CA ASP A 66 -10.45 11.06 -1.67
C ASP A 66 -11.57 10.03 -1.70
N SER A 67 -11.40 8.94 -2.45
CA SER A 67 -12.43 7.91 -2.64
C SER A 67 -11.80 6.56 -2.95
N GLY A 68 -12.55 5.49 -2.66
CA GLY A 68 -12.12 4.10 -2.80
C GLY A 68 -11.84 3.45 -1.45
N GLY A 69 -11.80 2.15 -1.42
CA GLY A 69 -11.65 1.35 -0.20
C GLY A 69 -10.71 0.18 -0.39
N HIS A 70 -10.97 -0.88 0.36
CA HIS A 70 -10.14 -2.07 0.42
C HIS A 70 -9.91 -2.76 -0.94
N PHE A 71 -10.90 -2.68 -1.81
CA PHE A 71 -10.81 -3.22 -3.17
C PHE A 71 -10.61 -2.12 -4.21
N ALA A 72 -9.70 -1.20 -3.95
CA ALA A 72 -9.45 -0.01 -4.76
C ALA A 72 -9.30 -0.29 -6.27
N ALA A 73 -8.65 -1.38 -6.64
CA ALA A 73 -8.50 -1.77 -8.05
C ALA A 73 -9.83 -2.10 -8.75
N MET A 74 -10.83 -2.55 -7.99
CA MET A 74 -12.19 -2.83 -8.49
C MET A 74 -13.10 -1.61 -8.39
N GLU A 75 -12.97 -0.85 -7.31
CA GLU A 75 -13.83 0.31 -7.02
C GLU A 75 -13.44 1.56 -7.82
N LYS A 76 -12.14 1.77 -8.02
CA LYS A 76 -11.55 2.94 -8.67
C LYS A 76 -10.41 2.53 -9.61
N PRO A 77 -10.68 1.70 -10.63
CA PRO A 77 -9.64 1.13 -11.50
C PRO A 77 -8.79 2.20 -12.19
N ASP A 78 -9.41 3.28 -12.67
CA ASP A 78 -8.69 4.34 -13.40
C ASP A 78 -7.70 5.07 -12.49
N VAL A 79 -8.11 5.38 -11.27
CA VAL A 79 -7.28 6.05 -10.25
C VAL A 79 -6.13 5.14 -9.84
N PHE A 80 -6.43 3.87 -9.56
CA PHE A 80 -5.45 2.88 -9.16
C PHE A 80 -4.40 2.64 -10.26
N VAL A 81 -4.85 2.37 -11.49
CA VAL A 81 -3.96 2.13 -12.64
C VAL A 81 -3.09 3.35 -12.94
N LYS A 82 -3.67 4.55 -12.86
CA LYS A 82 -2.91 5.79 -13.05
C LYS A 82 -1.80 5.93 -12.01
N ASP A 83 -2.08 5.70 -10.75
CA ASP A 83 -1.09 5.81 -9.67
C ASP A 83 0.06 4.81 -9.84
N VAL A 84 -0.26 3.56 -10.12
CA VAL A 84 0.73 2.50 -10.40
C VAL A 84 1.59 2.87 -11.61
N LYS A 85 0.98 3.28 -12.71
CA LYS A 85 1.68 3.68 -13.94
C LYS A 85 2.61 4.86 -13.70
N ASP A 86 2.14 5.90 -13.03
CA ASP A 86 2.91 7.11 -12.75
C ASP A 86 4.12 6.79 -11.85
N PHE A 87 3.96 5.89 -10.88
CA PHE A 87 5.07 5.45 -10.04
C PHE A 87 6.14 4.73 -10.86
N PHE A 88 5.78 3.73 -11.63
CA PHE A 88 6.75 2.97 -12.41
C PHE A 88 7.43 3.81 -13.49
N LEU A 89 6.71 4.68 -14.18
CA LEU A 89 7.31 5.59 -15.15
C LEU A 89 8.32 6.54 -14.49
N THR A 90 8.05 7.00 -13.28
CA THR A 90 8.96 7.84 -12.51
C THR A 90 10.22 7.05 -12.11
N GLN A 91 10.08 5.81 -11.63
CA GLN A 91 11.22 4.96 -11.25
C GLN A 91 12.10 4.59 -12.44
N LEU A 92 11.51 4.43 -13.61
CA LEU A 92 12.23 4.14 -14.87
C LEU A 92 12.81 5.38 -15.54
N GLY A 93 12.59 6.58 -14.99
CA GLY A 93 13.02 7.84 -15.60
C GLY A 93 12.25 8.23 -16.87
N LEU A 94 11.13 7.55 -17.14
CA LEU A 94 10.27 7.78 -18.32
C LEU A 94 9.10 8.74 -18.02
N GLY A 95 8.92 9.10 -16.76
CA GLY A 95 7.91 10.07 -16.35
C GLY A 95 8.32 11.48 -16.76
N THR A 96 7.41 12.24 -17.35
CA THR A 96 7.58 13.69 -17.48
C THR A 96 7.90 14.28 -16.10
N ARG A 97 8.95 15.09 -16.01
CA ARG A 97 9.29 15.87 -14.81
C ARG A 97 8.19 16.89 -14.53
N GLY A 98 7.04 16.42 -14.09
CA GLY A 98 5.90 17.19 -13.65
C GLY A 98 5.80 17.07 -12.14
N GLY A 99 6.19 18.13 -11.48
CA GLY A 99 6.23 18.42 -10.07
C GLY A 99 5.55 17.43 -9.14
N GLY A 100 6.36 16.70 -8.41
CA GLY A 100 5.90 16.03 -7.21
C GLY A 100 5.40 17.08 -6.23
N ARG A 101 4.09 17.23 -6.12
CA ARG A 101 3.47 18.03 -5.08
C ARG A 101 3.67 17.26 -3.78
N ARG A 102 4.69 17.65 -3.02
CA ARG A 102 4.76 17.34 -1.59
C ARG A 102 3.55 18.03 -0.96
N VAL A 103 2.49 17.29 -0.72
CA VAL A 103 1.40 17.76 0.14
C VAL A 103 1.89 17.59 1.57
N GLY A 104 2.45 18.66 2.11
CA GLY A 104 3.02 18.64 3.46
C GLY A 104 3.59 19.97 3.86
N GLU A 105 2.96 21.07 3.44
CA GLU A 105 3.28 22.39 3.97
C GLU A 105 1.99 23.06 4.45
N THR A 106 1.62 22.75 5.69
CA THR A 106 0.65 23.55 6.42
C THR A 106 1.29 24.91 6.67
N SER A 107 0.86 25.88 5.87
CA SER A 107 1.10 27.30 6.13
C SER A 107 0.57 27.64 7.52
N LYS A 108 1.46 28.01 8.42
CA LYS A 108 1.11 28.71 9.65
C LYS A 108 0.64 30.11 9.29
N LEU A 109 -0.58 30.40 9.62
CA LEU A 109 -1.03 31.71 10.05
C LEU A 109 -1.77 31.56 11.36
#